data_784e5108e9d52c67b9fbb63f992ab490
#
_entry.id   784e5108e9d52c67b9fbb63f992ab490
#
_cell.length_a   1.000
_cell.length_b   1.000
_cell.length_c   1.000
_cell.angle_alpha   90.00
_cell.angle_beta   90.00
_cell.angle_gamma   90.00
#
_symmetry.space_group_name_H-M   'P 1'
#
loop_
_entity.id
_entity.type
_entity.pdbx_description
1 polymer ?
#
loop_
_entity_poly.entity_id
_entity_poly.type
_entity_poly.pdbx_seq_one_letter_code
_entity_poly.pdbx_strand_id
1 'polypeptide(L)'
;SRQTISLTEGDLLRQFVEGNIAMMITSSSMIASIRDLNPFLKYGVTVLPAADDSTRTTVLGGEIFGVTKGAHQDAAVKFLQYVSDKERMSSYMDRSAYMAPRRDVLEDQYVEDPLNRSMIEIAKSARTREFSVEWPYISRVLTDAMGETVIGEKTEDEILREAAERMAEIRRGDL
;
A
#
# COMPACT_ATOMS: atom_id res chain seq x y z
N SER A 1 -16.63 12.32 8.06
CA SER A 1 -16.56 12.93 9.41
C SER A 1 -15.21 13.59 9.60
N ARG A 2 -15.15 14.82 10.14
CA ARG A 2 -13.88 15.52 10.46
C ARG A 2 -12.95 14.71 11.39
N GLN A 3 -13.50 13.80 12.18
CA GLN A 3 -12.72 12.87 13.02
C GLN A 3 -11.85 11.91 12.20
N THR A 4 -12.22 11.62 10.96
CA THR A 4 -11.48 10.69 10.08
C THR A 4 -10.06 11.19 9.78
N ILE A 5 -9.83 12.50 9.78
CA ILE A 5 -8.53 13.13 9.47
C ILE A 5 -7.48 12.81 10.55
N SER A 6 -7.90 12.62 11.79
CA SER A 6 -7.02 12.36 12.93
C SER A 6 -6.77 10.88 13.19
N LEU A 7 -7.45 9.96 12.48
CA LEU A 7 -7.29 8.54 12.66
C LEU A 7 -5.99 8.06 11.98
N THR A 8 -5.22 7.29 12.72
CA THR A 8 -4.07 6.57 12.18
C THR A 8 -4.52 5.28 11.49
N GLU A 9 -3.65 4.66 10.70
CA GLU A 9 -3.90 3.34 10.10
C GLU A 9 -4.19 2.28 11.17
N GLY A 10 -3.51 2.35 12.33
CA GLY A 10 -3.77 1.46 13.46
C GLY A 10 -5.14 1.67 14.11
N ASP A 11 -5.63 2.92 14.15
CA ASP A 11 -6.98 3.20 14.64
C ASP A 11 -8.05 2.64 13.69
N LEU A 12 -7.85 2.80 12.37
CA LEU A 12 -8.74 2.23 11.36
C LEU A 12 -8.76 0.71 11.43
N LEU A 13 -7.59 0.07 11.58
CA LEU A 13 -7.48 -1.37 11.74
C LEU A 13 -8.29 -1.85 12.95
N ARG A 14 -8.14 -1.20 14.10
CA ARG A 14 -8.89 -1.53 15.32
C ARG A 14 -10.40 -1.40 15.10
N GLN A 15 -10.85 -0.29 14.55
CA GLN A 15 -12.26 -0.06 14.24
C GLN A 15 -12.84 -1.14 13.31
N PHE A 16 -12.03 -1.60 12.34
CA PHE A 16 -12.45 -2.63 11.39
C PHE A 16 -12.56 -4.01 12.06
N VAL A 17 -11.56 -4.42 12.83
CA VAL A 17 -11.58 -5.74 13.48
C VAL A 17 -12.62 -5.85 14.61
N GLU A 18 -13.02 -4.71 15.21
CA GLU A 18 -14.10 -4.59 16.17
C GLU A 18 -15.49 -4.50 15.51
N GLY A 19 -15.56 -4.36 14.17
CA GLY A 19 -16.82 -4.24 13.44
C GLY A 19 -17.47 -2.86 13.51
N ASN A 20 -16.76 -1.84 13.95
CA ASN A 20 -17.26 -0.46 14.05
C ASN A 20 -17.29 0.25 12.70
N ILE A 21 -16.48 -0.19 11.73
CA ILE A 21 -16.51 0.26 10.33
C ILE A 21 -16.63 -0.94 9.39
N ALA A 22 -17.40 -0.78 8.33
CA ALA A 22 -17.68 -1.85 7.37
C ALA A 22 -16.58 -2.00 6.30
N MET A 23 -15.83 -0.95 6.02
CA MET A 23 -14.80 -0.90 4.96
C MET A 23 -13.65 -0.01 5.39
N MET A 24 -12.45 -0.38 4.96
CA MET A 24 -11.27 0.48 5.06
C MET A 24 -10.41 0.35 3.82
N ILE A 25 -9.70 1.43 3.47
CA ILE A 25 -8.68 1.43 2.43
C ILE A 25 -7.34 1.24 3.13
N THR A 26 -6.61 0.20 2.74
CA THR A 26 -5.33 -0.12 3.37
C THR A 26 -4.43 -0.93 2.42
N SER A 27 -3.21 -1.22 2.86
CA SER A 27 -2.29 -2.09 2.13
C SER A 27 -2.51 -3.57 2.46
N SER A 28 -2.00 -4.46 1.61
CA SER A 28 -2.05 -5.92 1.85
C SER A 28 -1.35 -6.35 3.14
N SER A 29 -0.41 -5.55 3.65
CA SER A 29 0.30 -5.83 4.90
C SER A 29 -0.62 -5.92 6.12
N MET A 30 -1.79 -5.27 6.08
CA MET A 30 -2.76 -5.33 7.19
C MET A 30 -3.49 -6.67 7.32
N ILE A 31 -3.44 -7.53 6.32
CA ILE A 31 -4.09 -8.85 6.36
C ILE A 31 -3.58 -9.69 7.53
N ALA A 32 -2.26 -9.73 7.73
CA ALA A 32 -1.69 -10.44 8.88
C ALA A 32 -2.20 -9.87 10.21
N SER A 33 -2.20 -8.55 10.34
CA SER A 33 -2.69 -7.87 11.55
C SER A 33 -4.18 -8.10 11.81
N ILE A 34 -5.01 -8.12 10.75
CA ILE A 34 -6.44 -8.45 10.88
C ILE A 34 -6.61 -9.87 11.39
N ARG A 35 -5.89 -10.83 10.82
CA ARG A 35 -5.93 -12.24 11.20
C ARG A 35 -5.49 -12.44 12.65
N ASP A 36 -4.44 -11.74 13.09
CA ASP A 36 -3.91 -11.86 14.43
C ASP A 36 -4.84 -11.22 15.50
N LEU A 37 -5.47 -10.08 15.16
CA LEU A 37 -6.37 -9.37 16.07
C LEU A 37 -7.77 -10.00 16.14
N ASN A 38 -8.30 -10.51 15.03
CA ASN A 38 -9.60 -11.16 14.99
C ASN A 38 -9.63 -12.31 13.97
N PRO A 39 -9.17 -13.51 14.35
CA PRO A 39 -9.09 -14.67 13.44
C PRO A 39 -10.45 -15.18 12.96
N PHE A 40 -11.56 -14.73 13.59
CA PHE A 40 -12.91 -15.12 13.23
C PHE A 40 -13.62 -14.08 12.33
N LEU A 41 -12.99 -12.94 12.07
CA LEU A 41 -13.57 -11.90 11.23
C LEU A 41 -13.69 -12.40 9.79
N LYS A 42 -14.91 -12.39 9.26
CA LYS A 42 -15.17 -12.70 7.85
C LYS A 42 -15.18 -11.41 7.05
N TYR A 43 -14.25 -11.27 6.13
CA TYR A 43 -14.14 -10.11 5.25
C TYR A 43 -13.64 -10.53 3.86
N GLY A 44 -13.76 -9.65 2.92
CA GLY A 44 -13.20 -9.79 1.58
C GLY A 44 -12.35 -8.60 1.20
N VAL A 45 -11.65 -8.71 0.10
CA VAL A 45 -10.86 -7.63 -0.49
C VAL A 45 -11.34 -7.34 -1.90
N THR A 46 -11.26 -6.09 -2.29
CA THR A 46 -11.62 -5.66 -3.65
C THR A 46 -10.74 -4.50 -4.08
N VAL A 47 -10.67 -4.25 -5.38
CA VAL A 47 -10.00 -3.08 -5.94
C VAL A 47 -10.76 -1.81 -5.58
N LEU A 48 -10.04 -0.69 -5.46
CA LEU A 48 -10.66 0.62 -5.26
C LEU A 48 -11.69 0.89 -6.36
N PRO A 49 -12.88 1.43 -6.01
CA PRO A 49 -13.87 1.80 -7.00
C PRO A 49 -13.33 2.89 -7.91
N ALA A 50 -13.64 2.82 -9.20
CA ALA A 50 -13.38 3.90 -10.14
C ALA A 50 -14.53 4.92 -10.12
N ALA A 51 -14.23 6.16 -10.50
CA ALA A 51 -15.25 7.21 -10.66
C ALA A 51 -16.22 6.92 -11.82
N ASP A 52 -15.74 6.14 -12.78
CA ASP A 52 -16.50 5.66 -13.94
C ASP A 52 -16.19 4.17 -14.19
N ASP A 53 -16.81 3.56 -15.19
CA ASP A 53 -16.58 2.15 -15.54
C ASP A 53 -15.22 1.89 -16.24
N SER A 54 -14.35 2.89 -16.40
CA SER A 54 -13.23 2.80 -17.33
C SER A 54 -12.02 2.06 -16.76
N THR A 55 -11.53 2.39 -15.58
CA THR A 55 -10.27 1.77 -15.11
C THR A 55 -10.21 1.70 -13.60
N ARG A 56 -10.42 0.53 -13.06
CA ARG A 56 -10.12 0.23 -11.66
C ARG A 56 -8.63 -0.06 -11.53
N THR A 57 -7.97 0.63 -10.63
CA THR A 57 -6.54 0.44 -10.41
C THR A 57 -6.19 0.53 -8.92
N THR A 58 -5.06 -0.02 -8.58
CA THR A 58 -4.42 0.14 -7.27
C THR A 58 -2.96 0.53 -7.45
N VAL A 59 -2.29 0.89 -6.38
CA VAL A 59 -0.87 1.21 -6.42
C VAL A 59 -0.07 -0.03 -6.06
N LEU A 60 0.88 -0.40 -6.91
CA LEU A 60 1.90 -1.39 -6.58
C LEU A 60 3.00 -0.70 -5.77
N GLY A 61 3.17 -1.15 -4.54
CA GLY A 61 4.25 -0.77 -3.65
C GLY A 61 5.08 -1.98 -3.26
N GLY A 62 6.09 -1.77 -2.42
CA GLY A 62 6.90 -2.84 -1.85
C GLY A 62 8.14 -2.30 -1.19
N GLU A 63 8.73 -3.11 -0.34
CA GLU A 63 10.00 -2.86 0.32
C GLU A 63 11.14 -3.44 -0.53
N ILE A 64 12.28 -2.76 -0.51
CA ILE A 64 13.48 -3.14 -1.26
C ILE A 64 14.66 -3.28 -0.29
N PHE A 65 15.33 -4.39 -0.36
CA PHE A 65 16.63 -4.53 0.29
C PHE A 65 17.74 -3.97 -0.61
N GLY A 66 18.50 -3.03 -0.06
CA GLY A 66 19.70 -2.49 -0.71
C GLY A 66 20.97 -2.95 -0.01
N VAL A 67 22.03 -3.19 -0.78
CA VAL A 67 23.38 -3.47 -0.26
C VAL A 67 24.25 -2.25 -0.50
N THR A 68 24.77 -1.66 0.58
CA THR A 68 25.72 -0.54 0.51
C THR A 68 27.13 -1.05 0.20
N LYS A 69 27.93 -0.23 -0.47
CA LYS A 69 29.36 -0.50 -0.65
C LYS A 69 30.06 -0.50 0.72
N GLY A 70 30.90 -1.52 0.96
CA GLY A 70 31.64 -1.61 2.21
C GLY A 70 32.30 -2.98 2.41
N ALA A 71 33.02 -3.12 3.52
CA ALA A 71 33.79 -4.33 3.85
C ALA A 71 32.94 -5.61 3.99
N HIS A 72 31.62 -5.47 4.21
CA HIS A 72 30.73 -6.61 4.43
C HIS A 72 29.74 -6.83 3.27
N GLN A 73 29.99 -6.26 2.09
CA GLN A 73 29.11 -6.38 0.92
C GLN A 73 28.82 -7.83 0.53
N ASP A 74 29.85 -8.68 0.51
CA ASP A 74 29.68 -10.10 0.15
C ASP A 74 28.81 -10.86 1.16
N ALA A 75 28.95 -10.55 2.44
CA ALA A 75 28.10 -11.14 3.49
C ALA A 75 26.64 -10.69 3.34
N ALA A 76 26.40 -9.42 3.03
CA ALA A 76 25.07 -8.89 2.78
C ALA A 76 24.42 -9.54 1.55
N VAL A 77 25.16 -9.72 0.46
CA VAL A 77 24.67 -10.43 -0.73
C VAL A 77 24.30 -11.89 -0.41
N LYS A 78 25.15 -12.60 0.35
CA LYS A 78 24.84 -13.97 0.81
C LYS A 78 23.58 -14.02 1.67
N PHE A 79 23.37 -13.03 2.55
CA PHE A 79 22.15 -12.93 3.34
C PHE A 79 20.92 -12.73 2.43
N LEU A 80 21.00 -11.83 1.43
CA LEU A 80 19.88 -11.64 0.49
C LEU A 80 19.58 -12.91 -0.32
N GLN A 81 20.61 -13.62 -0.77
CA GLN A 81 20.45 -14.91 -1.44
C GLN A 81 19.77 -15.94 -0.53
N TYR A 82 20.16 -15.98 0.75
CA TYR A 82 19.57 -16.87 1.75
C TYR A 82 18.09 -16.58 1.99
N VAL A 83 17.71 -15.31 2.20
CA VAL A 83 16.29 -14.96 2.46
C VAL A 83 15.42 -15.02 1.20
N SER A 84 16.04 -14.98 0.02
CA SER A 84 15.37 -15.13 -1.29
C SER A 84 15.17 -16.57 -1.73
N ASP A 85 15.67 -17.54 -0.97
CA ASP A 85 15.40 -18.96 -1.23
C ASP A 85 13.90 -19.27 -1.14
N LYS A 86 13.41 -20.20 -1.97
CA LYS A 86 11.98 -20.48 -2.11
C LYS A 86 11.31 -20.83 -0.76
N GLU A 87 11.89 -21.77 -0.02
CA GLU A 87 11.30 -22.26 1.22
C GLU A 87 11.23 -21.19 2.30
N ARG A 88 12.32 -20.40 2.42
CA ARG A 88 12.41 -19.31 3.40
C ARG A 88 11.48 -18.17 3.06
N MET A 89 11.43 -17.82 1.78
CA MET A 89 10.51 -16.79 1.30
C MET A 89 9.05 -17.22 1.52
N SER A 90 8.69 -18.45 1.17
CA SER A 90 7.34 -18.98 1.43
C SER A 90 6.99 -18.84 2.90
N SER A 91 7.83 -19.36 3.80
CA SER A 91 7.61 -19.27 5.25
C SER A 91 7.48 -17.83 5.77
N TYR A 92 8.22 -16.89 5.20
CA TYR A 92 8.11 -15.48 5.56
C TYR A 92 6.80 -14.86 5.04
N MET A 93 6.44 -15.14 3.79
CA MET A 93 5.23 -14.61 3.16
C MET A 93 3.96 -15.13 3.85
N ASP A 94 3.91 -16.38 4.27
CA ASP A 94 2.79 -16.96 5.01
C ASP A 94 2.52 -16.25 6.33
N ARG A 95 3.57 -15.79 6.99
CA ARG A 95 3.45 -15.05 8.25
C ARG A 95 3.08 -13.59 8.06
N SER A 96 3.68 -12.94 7.07
CA SER A 96 3.51 -11.51 6.81
C SER A 96 2.27 -11.19 5.97
N ALA A 97 1.66 -12.19 5.31
CA ALA A 97 0.59 -12.05 4.34
C ALA A 97 0.92 -11.09 3.17
N TYR A 98 2.22 -10.90 2.87
CA TYR A 98 2.65 -10.18 1.69
C TYR A 98 2.57 -11.04 0.44
N MET A 99 2.35 -10.42 -0.70
CA MET A 99 2.52 -11.07 -2.00
C MET A 99 4.01 -11.30 -2.26
N ALA A 100 4.37 -12.54 -2.60
CA ALA A 100 5.77 -12.89 -2.83
C ALA A 100 6.32 -12.20 -4.10
N PRO A 101 7.54 -11.65 -4.05
CA PRO A 101 8.22 -11.12 -5.22
C PRO A 101 8.79 -12.24 -6.13
N ARG A 102 8.83 -13.48 -5.66
CA ARG A 102 9.18 -14.66 -6.45
C ARG A 102 7.94 -15.26 -7.09
N ARG A 103 7.99 -15.48 -8.40
CA ARG A 103 6.85 -16.01 -9.17
C ARG A 103 6.41 -17.39 -8.69
N ASP A 104 7.36 -18.30 -8.42
CA ASP A 104 7.07 -19.66 -7.97
C ASP A 104 6.42 -19.73 -6.58
N VAL A 105 6.77 -18.80 -5.68
CA VAL A 105 6.10 -18.67 -4.37
C VAL A 105 4.74 -18.00 -4.53
N LEU A 106 4.63 -17.01 -5.40
CA LEU A 106 3.36 -16.31 -5.67
C LEU A 106 2.33 -17.26 -6.29
N GLU A 107 2.75 -18.18 -7.17
CA GLU A 107 1.90 -19.20 -7.75
C GLU A 107 1.36 -20.16 -6.69
N ASP A 108 2.19 -20.58 -5.74
CA ASP A 108 1.76 -21.39 -4.60
C ASP A 108 0.73 -20.63 -3.74
N GLN A 109 0.98 -19.37 -3.38
CA GLN A 109 0.05 -18.50 -2.64
C GLN A 109 -1.31 -18.34 -3.35
N TYR A 110 -1.32 -18.28 -4.68
CA TYR A 110 -2.54 -18.12 -5.48
C TYR A 110 -3.49 -19.33 -5.33
N VAL A 111 -2.93 -20.52 -5.18
CA VAL A 111 -3.70 -21.77 -5.11
C VAL A 111 -4.22 -22.01 -3.69
N GLU A 112 -3.43 -21.70 -2.68
CA GLU A 112 -3.66 -22.14 -1.30
C GLU A 112 -4.73 -21.33 -0.57
N ASP A 113 -4.84 -20.02 -0.83
CA ASP A 113 -5.75 -19.13 -0.09
C ASP A 113 -6.60 -18.26 -1.04
N PRO A 114 -7.96 -18.32 -0.93
CA PRO A 114 -8.85 -17.48 -1.73
C PRO A 114 -8.63 -15.97 -1.54
N LEU A 115 -8.17 -15.52 -0.37
CA LEU A 115 -7.87 -14.13 -0.11
C LEU A 115 -6.61 -13.70 -0.87
N ASN A 116 -5.56 -14.52 -0.83
CA ASN A 116 -4.34 -14.32 -1.61
C ASN A 116 -4.65 -14.28 -3.11
N ARG A 117 -5.51 -15.17 -3.58
CA ARG A 117 -5.98 -15.17 -4.98
C ARG A 117 -6.62 -13.85 -5.35
N SER A 118 -7.53 -13.35 -4.53
CA SER A 118 -8.18 -12.05 -4.75
C SER A 118 -7.18 -10.91 -4.78
N MET A 119 -6.20 -10.90 -3.87
CA MET A 119 -5.14 -9.89 -3.82
C MET A 119 -4.26 -9.92 -5.08
N ILE A 120 -3.88 -11.10 -5.56
CA ILE A 120 -3.07 -11.27 -6.76
C ILE A 120 -3.84 -10.80 -8.00
N GLU A 121 -5.14 -11.11 -8.10
CA GLU A 121 -5.98 -10.60 -9.21
C GLU A 121 -6.08 -9.06 -9.18
N ILE A 122 -6.24 -8.46 -8.01
CA ILE A 122 -6.22 -7.00 -7.84
C ILE A 122 -4.87 -6.43 -8.28
N ALA A 123 -3.76 -7.06 -7.90
CA ALA A 123 -2.41 -6.63 -8.25
C ALA A 123 -2.15 -6.62 -9.77
N LYS A 124 -2.86 -7.42 -10.57
CA LYS A 124 -2.76 -7.38 -12.04
C LYS A 124 -3.21 -6.04 -12.65
N SER A 125 -4.09 -5.32 -11.97
CA SER A 125 -4.53 -3.97 -12.36
C SER A 125 -3.67 -2.85 -11.75
N ALA A 126 -2.68 -3.22 -10.92
CA ALA A 126 -1.86 -2.26 -10.20
C ALA A 126 -0.93 -1.48 -11.14
N ARG A 127 -0.68 -0.24 -10.78
CA ARG A 127 0.28 0.64 -11.46
C ARG A 127 1.34 1.11 -10.47
N THR A 128 2.56 1.20 -10.93
CA THR A 128 3.63 1.85 -10.15
C THR A 128 3.40 3.35 -10.12
N ARG A 129 3.77 3.96 -9.00
CA ARG A 129 3.88 5.42 -8.92
C ARG A 129 4.99 5.89 -9.86
N GLU A 130 4.88 7.13 -10.32
CA GLU A 130 5.97 7.77 -11.04
C GLU A 130 7.25 7.77 -10.18
N PHE A 131 8.37 7.40 -10.78
CA PHE A 131 9.66 7.51 -10.10
C PHE A 131 10.11 8.96 -10.13
N SER A 132 10.13 9.60 -8.96
CA SER A 132 10.53 11.01 -8.82
C SER A 132 11.22 11.20 -7.47
N VAL A 133 12.32 11.93 -7.46
CA VAL A 133 13.01 12.33 -6.24
C VAL A 133 12.19 13.31 -5.41
N GLU A 134 11.26 14.02 -6.04
CA GLU A 134 10.33 14.96 -5.42
C GLU A 134 9.10 14.27 -4.81
N TRP A 135 8.97 12.95 -4.98
CA TRP A 135 7.80 12.21 -4.50
C TRP A 135 7.40 12.48 -3.05
N PRO A 136 8.33 12.59 -2.08
CA PRO A 136 7.95 12.89 -0.69
C PRO A 136 7.18 14.21 -0.56
N TYR A 137 7.56 15.24 -1.32
CA TYR A 137 6.89 16.55 -1.32
C TYR A 137 5.54 16.48 -2.04
N ILE A 138 5.50 15.85 -3.21
CA ILE A 138 4.26 15.64 -3.98
C ILE A 138 3.24 14.85 -3.16
N SER A 139 3.67 13.77 -2.51
CA SER A 139 2.82 12.97 -1.63
C SER A 139 2.20 13.79 -0.51
N ARG A 140 2.95 14.73 0.06
CA ARG A 140 2.43 15.62 1.08
C ARG A 140 1.35 16.57 0.55
N VAL A 141 1.57 17.16 -0.62
CA VAL A 141 0.55 18.02 -1.27
C VAL A 141 -0.74 17.26 -1.50
N LEU A 142 -0.66 16.01 -1.96
CA LEU A 142 -1.84 15.16 -2.17
C LEU A 142 -2.54 14.83 -0.85
N THR A 143 -1.78 14.54 0.21
CA THR A 143 -2.35 14.27 1.54
C THR A 143 -3.07 15.49 2.10
N ASP A 144 -2.46 16.68 1.98
CA ASP A 144 -3.07 17.94 2.41
C ASP A 144 -4.37 18.22 1.64
N ALA A 145 -4.36 18.06 0.31
CA ALA A 145 -5.55 18.22 -0.53
C ALA A 145 -6.70 17.27 -0.15
N MET A 146 -6.39 15.99 0.12
CA MET A 146 -7.39 15.04 0.62
C MET A 146 -7.96 15.47 1.97
N GLY A 147 -7.12 15.98 2.88
CA GLY A 147 -7.55 16.53 4.16
C GLY A 147 -8.50 17.71 4.00
N GLU A 148 -8.16 18.68 3.14
CA GLU A 148 -8.99 19.86 2.85
C GLU A 148 -10.36 19.48 2.26
N THR A 149 -10.40 18.46 1.38
CA THR A 149 -11.66 17.93 0.84
C THR A 149 -12.57 17.38 1.95
N VAL A 150 -12.01 16.71 2.95
CA VAL A 150 -12.79 16.17 4.10
C VAL A 150 -13.24 17.30 5.04
N ILE A 151 -12.46 18.36 5.20
CA ILE A 151 -12.82 19.55 6.00
C ILE A 151 -13.99 20.29 5.35
N GLY A 152 -14.00 20.42 4.03
CA GLY A 152 -15.10 21.01 3.25
C GLY A 152 -15.19 22.54 3.38
N GLU A 153 -14.07 23.24 3.58
CA GLU A 153 -14.01 24.69 3.64
C GLU A 153 -13.78 25.35 2.27
N LYS A 154 -13.23 24.59 1.33
CA LYS A 154 -12.99 24.99 -0.06
C LYS A 154 -13.75 24.08 -1.01
N THR A 155 -13.96 24.53 -2.24
CA THR A 155 -14.47 23.70 -3.31
C THR A 155 -13.42 22.73 -3.82
N GLU A 156 -13.86 21.59 -4.37
CA GLU A 156 -12.94 20.58 -4.94
C GLU A 156 -12.05 21.17 -6.05
N ASP A 157 -12.60 22.04 -6.90
CA ASP A 157 -11.85 22.72 -7.97
C ASP A 157 -10.75 23.66 -7.42
N GLU A 158 -11.02 24.37 -6.32
CA GLU A 158 -10.01 25.21 -5.66
C GLU A 158 -8.89 24.35 -5.08
N ILE A 159 -9.22 23.26 -4.37
CA ILE A 159 -8.24 22.36 -3.78
C ILE A 159 -7.37 21.71 -4.86
N LEU A 160 -7.97 21.24 -5.94
CA LEU A 160 -7.23 20.58 -7.04
C LEU A 160 -6.32 21.57 -7.77
N ARG A 161 -6.76 22.79 -7.99
CA ARG A 161 -5.94 23.84 -8.60
C ARG A 161 -4.73 24.20 -7.73
N GLU A 162 -4.94 24.47 -6.45
CA GLU A 162 -3.86 24.78 -5.51
C GLU A 162 -2.86 23.62 -5.39
N ALA A 163 -3.34 22.39 -5.33
CA ALA A 163 -2.48 21.21 -5.31
C ALA A 163 -1.65 21.09 -6.60
N ALA A 164 -2.25 21.32 -7.76
CA ALA A 164 -1.56 21.26 -9.05
C ALA A 164 -0.48 22.37 -9.16
N GLU A 165 -0.77 23.58 -8.71
CA GLU A 165 0.19 24.69 -8.69
C GLU A 165 1.39 24.35 -7.79
N ARG A 166 1.16 23.88 -6.57
CA ARG A 166 2.22 23.46 -5.62
C ARG A 166 3.07 22.30 -6.19
N MET A 167 2.44 21.31 -6.80
CA MET A 167 3.20 20.21 -7.44
C MET A 167 4.04 20.71 -8.62
N ALA A 168 3.56 21.69 -9.38
CA ALA A 168 4.33 22.29 -10.45
C ALA A 168 5.55 23.08 -9.93
N GLU A 169 5.42 23.81 -8.83
CA GLU A 169 6.53 24.50 -8.14
C GLU A 169 7.60 23.51 -7.66
N ILE A 170 7.18 22.42 -6.99
CA ILE A 170 8.08 21.35 -6.56
C ILE A 170 8.89 20.79 -7.74
N ARG A 171 8.24 20.52 -8.88
CA ARG A 171 8.90 19.99 -10.07
C ARG A 171 9.87 20.98 -10.73
N ARG A 172 9.67 22.28 -10.56
CA ARG A 172 10.60 23.32 -11.04
C ARG A 172 11.80 23.56 -10.10
N GLY A 173 11.74 23.02 -8.89
CA GLY A 173 12.76 23.26 -7.87
C GLY A 173 12.62 24.63 -7.18
N ASP A 174 11.44 25.20 -7.17
CA ASP A 174 11.13 26.51 -6.60
C ASP A 174 10.79 26.43 -5.08
N LEU A 175 11.25 25.37 -4.41
CA LEU A 175 11.09 25.13 -2.97
C LEU A 175 12.30 25.57 -2.17
#